data_4d38e048558ea7b7a0e9bbdfdc8490e9
#
_entry.id   4d38e048558ea7b7a0e9bbdfdc8490e9
#
_cell.length_a   1.000
_cell.length_b   1.000
_cell.length_c   1.000
_cell.angle_alpha   90.00
_cell.angle_beta   90.00
_cell.angle_gamma   90.00
#
_symmetry.space_group_name_H-M   'P 1'
#
loop_
_entity.id
_entity.type
_entity.pdbx_description
1 polymer ?
#
loop_
_entity_poly.entity_id
_entity_poly.type
_entity_poly.pdbx_seq_one_letter_code
_entity_poly.pdbx_strand_id
1 'polypeptide(L)'
;MKNRNTIFTFFISFILCLGINISHAQTPFDAIMMNQRESCLAVIYEHSWFDEYWEGTYLRTNGTIETVKRDMVMPMIAIGVFDQLNLLVAAPYVKTESTEPNGGYFAGAKGFQDLSLALKGQIINKQLNSGTLSLLATVGFSTPMTNYLSDYRPYSIGFGANEFSFRGIAQYKMEKGFYVRGALAYLHRGQTEAERDYYYNNGSYYTAWMDVPSAWNYNAVAGVWLLNNSLKLEANYLGIKSTSGDDIRPYNAAQPTNKVSFDQVGISAQYYLNKPQGIGALSYFSHTINGRNTGKASMFGVGLTYQFKI
;
A
#
# COMPACT_ATOMS: atom_id res chain seq x y z
N MET A 1 46.79 1.22 -2.23
CA MET A 1 45.62 0.57 -2.85
C MET A 1 45.32 -0.82 -2.27
N LYS A 2 45.25 -0.97 -0.94
CA LYS A 2 45.08 -2.30 -0.28
C LYS A 2 43.85 -2.46 0.63
N ASN A 3 43.02 -1.43 0.79
CA ASN A 3 41.91 -1.47 1.77
C ASN A 3 40.49 -1.56 1.20
N ARG A 4 40.30 -1.56 -0.13
CA ARG A 4 38.94 -1.64 -0.72
C ARG A 4 38.40 -3.07 -0.81
N ASN A 5 39.27 -4.05 -0.95
CA ASN A 5 38.83 -5.45 -1.10
C ASN A 5 38.47 -6.11 0.26
N THR A 6 39.05 -5.64 1.36
CA THR A 6 38.77 -6.18 2.70
C THR A 6 37.39 -5.82 3.20
N ILE A 7 36.88 -4.61 2.90
CA ILE A 7 35.52 -4.17 3.29
C ILE A 7 34.46 -4.94 2.48
N PHE A 8 34.71 -5.16 1.21
CA PHE A 8 33.79 -5.92 0.34
C PHE A 8 33.71 -7.41 0.72
N THR A 9 34.83 -7.99 1.14
CA THR A 9 34.90 -9.39 1.63
C THR A 9 34.22 -9.53 3.00
N PHE A 10 34.31 -8.53 3.88
CA PHE A 10 33.62 -8.52 5.17
C PHE A 10 32.10 -8.41 5.02
N PHE A 11 31.61 -7.62 4.05
CA PHE A 11 30.19 -7.49 3.74
C PHE A 11 29.59 -8.79 3.17
N ILE A 12 30.35 -9.49 2.30
CA ILE A 12 29.93 -10.79 1.73
C ILE A 12 29.98 -11.90 2.79
N SER A 13 30.96 -11.89 3.71
CA SER A 13 31.08 -12.91 4.76
C SER A 13 30.00 -12.77 5.86
N PHE A 14 29.45 -11.57 6.07
CA PHE A 14 28.36 -11.36 7.02
C PHE A 14 27.02 -11.92 6.52
N ILE A 15 26.86 -12.06 5.20
CA ILE A 15 25.64 -12.60 4.55
C ILE A 15 25.57 -14.15 4.62
N LEU A 16 26.69 -14.84 4.90
CA LEU A 16 26.80 -16.30 4.77
C LEU A 16 26.49 -17.12 6.03
N CYS A 17 26.14 -16.50 7.16
CA CYS A 17 25.93 -17.19 8.45
C CYS A 17 24.49 -17.25 8.95
N LEU A 18 23.48 -17.41 8.07
CA LEU A 18 22.08 -17.44 8.52
C LEU A 18 21.37 -18.75 8.15
N GLY A 19 20.87 -19.38 9.19
CA GLY A 19 20.22 -20.70 9.18
C GLY A 19 18.93 -20.80 8.37
N ILE A 20 18.48 -22.03 8.20
CA ILE A 20 17.36 -22.48 7.36
C ILE A 20 16.05 -21.86 7.84
N ASN A 21 15.55 -20.81 7.16
CA ASN A 21 14.19 -20.30 7.31
C ASN A 21 13.56 -20.04 5.95
N ILE A 22 12.29 -20.46 5.80
CA ILE A 22 11.49 -20.13 4.63
C ILE A 22 11.12 -18.65 4.74
N SER A 23 11.56 -17.87 3.77
CA SER A 23 11.43 -16.41 3.73
C SER A 23 10.04 -16.00 3.26
N HIS A 24 9.36 -15.07 3.94
CA HIS A 24 8.07 -14.55 3.53
C HIS A 24 8.02 -13.02 3.72
N ALA A 25 7.70 -12.28 2.66
CA ALA A 25 7.42 -10.85 2.78
C ALA A 25 6.06 -10.62 3.44
N GLN A 26 5.99 -9.67 4.35
CA GLN A 26 4.82 -9.38 5.16
C GLN A 26 4.27 -7.99 4.85
N THR A 27 2.95 -7.89 4.76
CA THR A 27 2.20 -6.63 4.61
C THR A 27 1.16 -6.47 5.72
N PRO A 28 0.58 -5.27 5.94
CA PRO A 28 -0.54 -5.10 6.87
C PRO A 28 -1.81 -5.86 6.48
N PHE A 29 -1.89 -6.42 5.26
CA PHE A 29 -3.10 -7.02 4.68
C PHE A 29 -3.06 -8.55 4.61
N ASP A 30 -1.90 -9.16 4.76
CA ASP A 30 -1.72 -10.60 4.66
C ASP A 30 -1.79 -11.31 6.03
N ALA A 31 -1.82 -12.63 6.01
CA ALA A 31 -1.82 -13.46 7.21
C ALA A 31 -0.43 -14.06 7.51
N ILE A 32 0.65 -13.44 7.00
CA ILE A 32 2.02 -13.86 7.26
C ILE A 32 2.50 -13.23 8.56
N MET A 33 3.18 -14.01 9.40
CA MET A 33 3.81 -13.54 10.63
C MET A 33 5.31 -13.84 10.59
N MET A 34 6.12 -12.93 11.11
CA MET A 34 7.54 -13.16 11.43
C MET A 34 7.65 -13.75 12.82
N ASN A 35 8.53 -14.73 13.01
CA ASN A 35 8.85 -15.21 14.34
C ASN A 35 9.62 -14.13 15.13
N GLN A 36 9.70 -14.30 16.43
CA GLN A 36 10.47 -13.39 17.27
C GLN A 36 11.92 -13.29 16.77
N ARG A 37 12.45 -12.07 16.69
CA ARG A 37 13.80 -11.71 16.16
C ARG A 37 13.98 -11.98 14.65
N GLU A 38 12.96 -12.30 13.93
CA GLU A 38 13.00 -12.30 12.47
C GLU A 38 12.57 -10.94 11.94
N SER A 39 13.22 -10.51 10.87
CA SER A 39 12.88 -9.27 10.18
C SER A 39 12.90 -9.46 8.68
N CYS A 40 12.04 -8.74 7.98
CA CYS A 40 11.98 -8.72 6.54
C CYS A 40 12.03 -7.29 6.04
N LEU A 41 13.09 -6.95 5.31
CA LEU A 41 13.17 -5.70 4.54
C LEU A 41 12.58 -5.94 3.16
N ALA A 42 11.75 -5.02 2.69
CA ALA A 42 11.23 -5.00 1.32
C ALA A 42 11.49 -3.64 0.68
N VAL A 43 11.82 -3.62 -0.60
CA VAL A 43 11.84 -2.42 -1.42
C VAL A 43 10.99 -2.69 -2.64
N ILE A 44 9.93 -1.91 -2.82
CA ILE A 44 8.94 -2.08 -3.88
C ILE A 44 8.97 -0.83 -4.77
N TYR A 45 9.07 -1.03 -6.08
CA TYR A 45 8.79 -0.02 -7.08
C TYR A 45 7.40 -0.27 -7.67
N GLU A 46 6.61 0.79 -7.79
CA GLU A 46 5.28 0.76 -8.38
C GLU A 46 5.14 1.88 -9.40
N HIS A 47 4.57 1.54 -10.54
CA HIS A 47 4.16 2.48 -11.58
C HIS A 47 2.67 2.36 -11.82
N SER A 48 1.95 3.48 -11.75
CA SER A 48 0.53 3.53 -12.06
C SER A 48 0.21 4.67 -13.01
N TRP A 49 -0.85 4.48 -13.82
CA TRP A 49 -1.27 5.47 -14.80
C TRP A 49 -2.76 5.42 -15.04
N PHE A 50 -3.34 6.56 -15.43
CA PHE A 50 -4.72 6.67 -15.90
C PHE A 50 -4.86 7.85 -16.86
N ASP A 51 -5.76 7.72 -17.82
CA ASP A 51 -6.21 8.74 -18.79
C ASP A 51 -7.73 8.95 -18.73
N GLU A 52 -8.43 8.10 -17.97
CA GLU A 52 -9.85 8.22 -17.64
C GLU A 52 -10.01 8.36 -16.12
N TYR A 53 -10.99 9.15 -15.69
CA TYR A 53 -11.31 9.33 -14.27
C TYR A 53 -12.82 9.48 -14.04
N TRP A 54 -13.27 9.17 -12.84
CA TRP A 54 -14.64 9.44 -12.42
C TRP A 54 -14.75 10.83 -11.80
N GLU A 55 -15.59 11.68 -12.41
CA GLU A 55 -16.13 12.91 -11.84
C GLU A 55 -17.47 12.57 -11.19
N GLY A 56 -17.50 12.53 -9.86
CA GLY A 56 -18.60 11.83 -9.19
C GLY A 56 -18.61 10.37 -9.62
N THR A 57 -19.71 9.93 -10.26
CA THR A 57 -19.89 8.58 -10.82
C THR A 57 -19.74 8.53 -12.35
N TYR A 58 -19.52 9.67 -13.02
CA TYR A 58 -19.38 9.73 -14.48
C TYR A 58 -17.93 9.49 -14.87
N LEU A 59 -17.69 8.47 -15.68
CA LEU A 59 -16.38 8.21 -16.29
C LEU A 59 -16.13 9.24 -17.39
N ARG A 60 -15.00 9.93 -17.33
CA ARG A 60 -14.56 10.95 -18.28
C ARG A 60 -13.16 10.65 -18.77
N THR A 61 -12.89 11.00 -20.03
CA THR A 61 -11.53 11.08 -20.56
C THR A 61 -10.86 12.34 -20.03
N ASN A 62 -9.60 12.23 -19.65
CA ASN A 62 -8.81 13.35 -19.15
C ASN A 62 -8.21 14.15 -20.32
N GLY A 63 -9.03 14.99 -20.93
CA GLY A 63 -8.64 15.80 -22.10
C GLY A 63 -7.80 17.04 -21.79
N THR A 64 -7.61 17.37 -20.52
CA THR A 64 -6.89 18.61 -20.12
C THR A 64 -5.41 18.35 -19.85
N ILE A 65 -5.10 17.27 -19.15
CA ILE A 65 -3.72 16.92 -18.74
C ILE A 65 -3.30 15.53 -19.25
N GLU A 66 -4.17 14.89 -20.03
CA GLU A 66 -3.98 13.57 -20.63
C GLU A 66 -3.68 12.47 -19.60
N THR A 67 -2.59 11.71 -19.80
CA THR A 67 -2.24 10.59 -18.91
C THR A 67 -1.55 11.12 -17.65
N VAL A 68 -2.13 10.81 -16.50
CA VAL A 68 -1.50 11.01 -15.19
C VAL A 68 -0.75 9.75 -14.80
N LYS A 69 0.52 9.91 -14.42
CA LYS A 69 1.42 8.83 -13.99
C LYS A 69 1.82 9.05 -12.54
N ARG A 70 2.03 7.94 -11.84
CA ARG A 70 2.55 7.94 -10.47
C ARG A 70 3.59 6.84 -10.34
N ASP A 71 4.80 7.21 -9.96
CA ASP A 71 5.88 6.32 -9.59
C ASP A 71 6.05 6.34 -8.08
N MET A 72 6.26 5.18 -7.47
CA MET A 72 6.51 5.05 -6.05
C MET A 72 7.66 4.08 -5.79
N VAL A 73 8.56 4.47 -4.90
CA VAL A 73 9.52 3.54 -4.28
C VAL A 73 9.18 3.45 -2.80
N MET A 74 8.85 2.26 -2.34
CA MET A 74 8.42 2.01 -0.98
C MET A 74 9.38 1.06 -0.26
N PRO A 75 10.34 1.56 0.52
CA PRO A 75 11.03 0.77 1.53
C PRO A 75 10.08 0.45 2.67
N MET A 76 10.10 -0.82 3.11
CA MET A 76 9.30 -1.33 4.21
C MET A 76 10.09 -2.34 5.01
N ILE A 77 9.93 -2.33 6.34
CA ILE A 77 10.46 -3.36 7.23
C ILE A 77 9.35 -3.96 8.08
N ALA A 78 9.36 -5.27 8.22
CA ALA A 78 8.54 -6.02 9.17
C ALA A 78 9.47 -6.68 10.20
N ILE A 79 9.13 -6.54 11.48
CA ILE A 79 9.93 -7.02 12.62
C ILE A 79 9.05 -7.90 13.49
N GLY A 80 9.45 -9.15 13.75
CA GLY A 80 8.85 -10.04 14.73
C GLY A 80 9.26 -9.63 16.14
N VAL A 81 8.39 -8.88 16.83
CA VAL A 81 8.59 -8.49 18.23
C VAL A 81 8.37 -9.70 19.15
N PHE A 82 7.30 -10.44 18.89
CA PHE A 82 6.97 -11.74 19.46
C PHE A 82 6.44 -12.62 18.34
N ASP A 83 6.32 -13.93 18.54
CA ASP A 83 5.79 -14.85 17.52
C ASP A 83 4.36 -14.50 17.06
N GLN A 84 3.58 -13.84 17.93
CA GLN A 84 2.22 -13.42 17.62
C GLN A 84 2.08 -11.90 17.39
N LEU A 85 3.17 -11.12 17.42
CA LEU A 85 3.13 -9.66 17.29
C LEU A 85 4.25 -9.15 16.41
N ASN A 86 3.91 -8.47 15.34
CA ASN A 86 4.84 -7.86 14.41
C ASN A 86 4.65 -6.35 14.33
N LEU A 87 5.76 -5.62 14.20
CA LEU A 87 5.81 -4.20 13.86
C LEU A 87 6.15 -4.07 12.38
N LEU A 88 5.38 -3.26 11.66
CA LEU A 88 5.62 -2.91 10.27
C LEU A 88 5.84 -1.41 10.16
N VAL A 89 6.84 -1.01 9.36
CA VAL A 89 7.16 0.39 9.08
C VAL A 89 7.36 0.55 7.59
N ALA A 90 6.76 1.56 6.97
CA ALA A 90 6.92 1.88 5.55
C ALA A 90 7.03 3.40 5.33
N ALA A 91 7.85 3.81 4.36
CA ALA A 91 8.12 5.21 4.04
C ALA A 91 8.19 5.40 2.51
N PRO A 92 7.05 5.53 1.81
CA PRO A 92 7.03 5.66 0.37
C PRO A 92 7.56 7.02 -0.11
N TYR A 93 8.41 7.01 -1.13
CA TYR A 93 8.76 8.15 -1.94
C TYR A 93 7.96 8.12 -3.23
N VAL A 94 7.24 9.19 -3.54
CA VAL A 94 6.29 9.26 -4.65
C VAL A 94 6.67 10.38 -5.59
N LYS A 95 6.52 10.14 -6.90
CA LYS A 95 6.54 11.13 -7.96
C LYS A 95 5.25 11.00 -8.78
N THR A 96 4.58 12.11 -9.03
CA THR A 96 3.44 12.20 -9.95
C THR A 96 3.80 13.09 -11.11
N GLU A 97 3.25 12.82 -12.29
CA GLU A 97 3.38 13.66 -13.47
C GLU A 97 2.19 13.46 -14.41
N SER A 98 1.93 14.43 -15.27
CA SER A 98 0.98 14.31 -16.38
C SER A 98 1.69 14.53 -17.71
N THR A 99 1.11 14.00 -18.80
CA THR A 99 1.65 14.18 -20.16
C THR A 99 1.62 15.65 -20.56
N GLU A 100 0.47 16.30 -20.35
CA GLU A 100 0.31 17.74 -20.57
C GLU A 100 0.29 18.46 -19.22
N PRO A 101 0.99 19.59 -19.06
CA PRO A 101 0.92 20.37 -17.85
C PRO A 101 -0.45 21.03 -17.69
N ASN A 102 -0.92 21.13 -16.45
CA ASN A 102 -2.08 21.95 -16.13
C ASN A 102 -1.76 23.45 -16.31
N GLY A 103 -2.78 24.29 -16.36
CA GLY A 103 -2.61 25.73 -16.42
C GLY A 103 -1.56 26.21 -15.41
N GLY A 104 -0.63 27.09 -15.84
CA GLY A 104 0.49 27.56 -15.03
C GLY A 104 1.74 26.66 -15.05
N TYR A 105 1.83 25.75 -16.01
CA TYR A 105 2.97 24.83 -16.22
C TYR A 105 3.18 23.80 -15.10
N PHE A 106 2.21 23.58 -14.26
CA PHE A 106 2.30 22.57 -13.21
C PHE A 106 1.98 21.18 -13.79
N ALA A 107 2.94 20.26 -13.73
CA ALA A 107 2.83 18.95 -14.34
C ALA A 107 3.04 17.77 -13.37
N GLY A 108 3.29 18.04 -12.08
CA GLY A 108 3.51 16.96 -11.11
C GLY A 108 4.06 17.42 -9.77
N ALA A 109 4.23 16.46 -8.86
CA ALA A 109 4.81 16.64 -7.54
C ALA A 109 5.71 15.44 -7.19
N LYS A 110 6.60 15.61 -6.21
CA LYS A 110 7.43 14.51 -5.70
C LYS A 110 7.83 14.75 -4.24
N GLY A 111 8.03 13.67 -3.49
CA GLY A 111 8.48 13.74 -2.11
C GLY A 111 8.22 12.45 -1.34
N PHE A 112 8.64 12.42 -0.08
CA PHE A 112 8.17 11.39 0.84
C PHE A 112 6.69 11.65 1.17
N GLN A 113 5.87 10.59 1.06
CA GLN A 113 4.44 10.68 1.29
C GLN A 113 4.16 10.62 2.80
N ASP A 114 3.69 9.49 3.30
CA ASP A 114 3.31 9.31 4.70
C ASP A 114 4.14 8.19 5.33
N LEU A 115 4.73 8.43 6.51
CA LEU A 115 5.27 7.37 7.33
C LEU A 115 4.13 6.50 7.84
N SER A 116 4.20 5.21 7.57
CA SER A 116 3.21 4.25 8.05
C SER A 116 3.81 3.32 9.09
N LEU A 117 3.14 3.20 10.21
CA LEU A 117 3.45 2.30 11.30
C LEU A 117 2.27 1.37 11.52
N ALA A 118 2.50 0.06 11.69
CA ALA A 118 1.43 -0.87 12.01
C ALA A 118 1.89 -1.96 12.99
N LEU A 119 1.03 -2.27 13.95
CA LEU A 119 1.16 -3.42 14.83
C LEU A 119 0.18 -4.49 14.35
N LYS A 120 0.68 -5.67 14.00
CA LYS A 120 -0.09 -6.79 13.50
C LYS A 120 0.00 -7.95 14.48
N GLY A 121 -1.15 -8.34 15.03
CA GLY A 121 -1.26 -9.41 16.00
C GLY A 121 -2.00 -10.62 15.44
N GLN A 122 -1.49 -11.84 15.71
CA GLN A 122 -2.16 -13.10 15.44
C GLN A 122 -3.00 -13.50 16.65
N ILE A 123 -4.33 -13.47 16.50
CA ILE A 123 -5.29 -13.77 17.58
C ILE A 123 -5.56 -15.27 17.65
N ILE A 124 -5.76 -15.88 16.50
CA ILE A 124 -6.04 -17.32 16.39
C ILE A 124 -5.20 -17.88 15.24
N ASN A 125 -4.58 -19.03 15.51
CA ASN A 125 -3.97 -19.89 14.49
C ASN A 125 -4.27 -21.34 14.85
N LYS A 126 -5.36 -21.85 14.27
CA LYS A 126 -5.89 -23.17 14.64
C LYS A 126 -5.89 -24.13 13.46
N GLN A 127 -5.20 -25.27 13.65
CA GLN A 127 -5.29 -26.39 12.71
C GLN A 127 -6.67 -27.03 12.84
N LEU A 128 -7.34 -27.19 11.72
CA LEU A 128 -8.59 -27.91 11.54
C LEU A 128 -8.32 -29.15 10.68
N ASN A 129 -9.31 -30.05 10.57
CA ASN A 129 -9.14 -31.35 9.86
C ASN A 129 -8.67 -31.23 8.39
N SER A 130 -8.96 -30.11 7.72
CA SER A 130 -8.68 -29.92 6.28
C SER A 130 -7.84 -28.67 5.98
N GLY A 131 -7.33 -27.99 7.01
CA GLY A 131 -6.54 -26.78 6.81
C GLY A 131 -6.34 -25.97 8.09
N THR A 132 -5.79 -24.78 7.96
CA THR A 132 -5.49 -23.87 9.08
C THR A 132 -6.34 -22.61 8.98
N LEU A 133 -7.03 -22.28 10.04
CA LEU A 133 -7.74 -21.01 10.23
C LEU A 133 -6.83 -20.04 10.99
N SER A 134 -6.57 -18.87 10.39
CA SER A 134 -5.83 -17.78 11.02
C SER A 134 -6.71 -16.53 11.11
N LEU A 135 -6.81 -15.95 12.31
CA LEU A 135 -7.45 -14.65 12.55
C LEU A 135 -6.40 -13.69 13.09
N LEU A 136 -6.29 -12.53 12.44
CA LEU A 136 -5.32 -11.50 12.82
C LEU A 136 -6.03 -10.15 12.91
N ALA A 137 -5.41 -9.25 13.69
CA ALA A 137 -5.80 -7.84 13.70
C ALA A 137 -4.57 -6.97 13.46
N THR A 138 -4.78 -5.83 12.82
CA THR A 138 -3.75 -4.81 12.62
C THR A 138 -4.26 -3.46 13.07
N VAL A 139 -3.48 -2.75 13.87
CA VAL A 139 -3.68 -1.35 14.21
C VAL A 139 -2.59 -0.55 13.52
N GLY A 140 -2.96 0.44 12.73
CA GLY A 140 -2.01 1.26 11.98
C GLY A 140 -2.17 2.75 12.27
N PHE A 141 -1.08 3.46 12.09
CA PHE A 141 -1.01 4.91 12.11
C PHE A 141 -0.16 5.40 10.95
N SER A 142 -0.61 6.41 10.24
CA SER A 142 0.23 7.10 9.26
C SER A 142 0.15 8.62 9.41
N THR A 143 1.26 9.29 9.06
CA THR A 143 1.40 10.73 9.15
C THR A 143 2.27 11.25 8.00
N PRO A 144 1.97 12.42 7.42
CA PRO A 144 2.79 13.04 6.38
C PRO A 144 4.25 13.20 6.83
N MET A 145 5.21 12.77 6.00
CA MET A 145 6.65 12.93 6.26
C MET A 145 7.17 14.28 5.77
N THR A 146 6.49 14.89 4.81
CA THR A 146 6.84 16.18 4.23
C THR A 146 5.58 17.04 4.09
N ASN A 147 5.77 18.35 4.06
CA ASN A 147 4.68 19.30 3.79
C ASN A 147 4.42 19.33 2.28
N TYR A 148 3.60 18.42 1.77
CA TYR A 148 3.18 18.39 0.37
C TYR A 148 1.77 18.96 0.19
N LEU A 149 1.50 19.51 -1.01
CA LEU A 149 0.21 20.09 -1.36
C LEU A 149 -0.87 19.01 -1.49
N SER A 150 -1.65 18.80 -0.45
CA SER A 150 -2.70 17.78 -0.39
C SER A 150 -3.88 18.09 -1.30
N ASP A 151 -4.17 19.36 -1.53
CA ASP A 151 -5.28 19.88 -2.34
C ASP A 151 -4.94 20.01 -3.83
N TYR A 152 -3.69 19.73 -4.23
CA TYR A 152 -3.27 19.82 -5.63
C TYR A 152 -3.52 18.53 -6.40
N ARG A 153 -4.78 18.14 -6.51
CA ARG A 153 -5.16 16.90 -7.18
C ARG A 153 -5.31 17.07 -8.69
N PRO A 154 -4.93 16.09 -9.52
CA PRO A 154 -4.49 14.73 -9.16
C PRO A 154 -3.01 14.56 -8.83
N TYR A 155 -2.23 15.64 -8.79
CA TYR A 155 -0.77 15.58 -8.60
C TYR A 155 -0.35 15.34 -7.15
N SER A 156 -1.20 15.63 -6.18
CA SER A 156 -0.87 15.41 -4.77
C SER A 156 -0.40 13.98 -4.52
N ILE A 157 0.69 13.84 -3.77
CA ILE A 157 1.28 12.54 -3.45
C ILE A 157 0.53 11.80 -2.34
N GLY A 158 -0.36 12.48 -1.59
CA GLY A 158 -1.17 11.90 -0.53
C GLY A 158 -2.35 12.77 -0.10
N PHE A 159 -3.00 12.42 1.00
CA PHE A 159 -4.10 13.20 1.58
C PHE A 159 -3.63 14.31 2.53
N GLY A 160 -2.38 14.25 3.01
CA GLY A 160 -1.82 15.24 3.94
C GLY A 160 -2.41 15.18 5.35
N ALA A 161 -3.14 14.14 5.68
CA ALA A 161 -3.82 13.97 6.97
C ALA A 161 -3.28 12.78 7.73
N ASN A 162 -3.27 12.86 9.05
CA ASN A 162 -3.03 11.70 9.90
C ASN A 162 -4.16 10.67 9.69
N GLU A 163 -3.79 9.38 9.64
CA GLU A 163 -4.74 8.28 9.50
C GLU A 163 -4.49 7.23 10.58
N PHE A 164 -5.55 6.82 11.28
CA PHE A 164 -5.57 5.64 12.13
C PHE A 164 -6.36 4.54 11.44
N SER A 165 -5.84 3.32 11.45
CA SER A 165 -6.50 2.16 10.82
C SER A 165 -6.68 1.01 11.80
N PHE A 166 -7.85 0.37 11.73
CA PHE A 166 -8.17 -0.84 12.47
C PHE A 166 -8.62 -1.90 11.47
N ARG A 167 -7.89 -3.00 11.38
CA ARG A 167 -8.11 -4.06 10.40
C ARG A 167 -8.28 -5.42 11.05
N GLY A 168 -9.32 -6.14 10.67
CA GLY A 168 -9.48 -7.56 10.91
C GLY A 168 -9.11 -8.36 9.66
N ILE A 169 -8.42 -9.49 9.83
CA ILE A 169 -8.01 -10.38 8.76
C ILE A 169 -8.41 -11.80 9.13
N ALA A 170 -9.06 -12.51 8.22
CA ALA A 170 -9.37 -13.93 8.35
C ALA A 170 -8.84 -14.69 7.14
N GLN A 171 -8.09 -15.77 7.37
CA GLN A 171 -7.57 -16.64 6.31
C GLN A 171 -7.85 -18.09 6.64
N TYR A 172 -8.29 -18.83 5.63
CA TYR A 172 -8.35 -20.28 5.68
C TYR A 172 -7.42 -20.87 4.62
N LYS A 173 -6.36 -21.57 5.05
CA LYS A 173 -5.37 -22.23 4.19
C LYS A 173 -5.58 -23.73 4.24
N MET A 174 -5.89 -24.34 3.09
CA MET A 174 -6.05 -25.78 2.91
C MET A 174 -4.68 -26.48 2.90
N GLU A 175 -4.64 -27.77 3.23
CA GLU A 175 -3.41 -28.58 3.22
C GLU A 175 -2.69 -28.60 1.87
N LYS A 176 -3.44 -28.55 0.77
CA LYS A 176 -2.90 -28.49 -0.61
C LYS A 176 -2.30 -27.14 -1.01
N GLY A 177 -2.19 -26.19 -0.08
CA GLY A 177 -1.61 -24.87 -0.30
C GLY A 177 -2.58 -23.81 -0.81
N PHE A 178 -3.80 -24.14 -1.23
CA PHE A 178 -4.85 -23.16 -1.57
C PHE A 178 -5.32 -22.44 -0.32
N TYR A 179 -5.65 -21.16 -0.47
CA TYR A 179 -6.24 -20.39 0.61
C TYR A 179 -7.17 -19.29 0.10
N VAL A 180 -8.06 -18.88 0.98
CA VAL A 180 -8.87 -17.69 0.83
C VAL A 180 -8.60 -16.77 2.02
N ARG A 181 -8.58 -15.47 1.78
CA ARG A 181 -8.37 -14.44 2.79
C ARG A 181 -9.35 -13.30 2.58
N GLY A 182 -9.98 -12.86 3.66
CA GLY A 182 -10.77 -11.65 3.72
C GLY A 182 -10.16 -10.67 4.73
N ALA A 183 -10.18 -9.39 4.42
CA ALA A 183 -9.78 -8.34 5.35
C ALA A 183 -10.75 -7.16 5.25
N LEU A 184 -11.06 -6.55 6.40
CA LEU A 184 -11.88 -5.35 6.51
C LEU A 184 -11.19 -4.37 7.46
N ALA A 185 -11.06 -3.11 7.05
CA ALA A 185 -10.50 -2.05 7.86
C ALA A 185 -11.38 -0.81 7.86
N TYR A 186 -11.38 -0.10 8.99
CA TYR A 186 -11.84 1.27 9.08
C TYR A 186 -10.62 2.20 9.14
N LEU A 187 -10.61 3.21 8.26
CA LEU A 187 -9.58 4.22 8.14
C LEU A 187 -10.16 5.53 8.69
N HIS A 188 -9.74 5.91 9.89
CA HIS A 188 -10.11 7.19 10.49
C HIS A 188 -9.09 8.24 10.07
N ARG A 189 -9.52 9.25 9.31
CA ARG A 189 -8.68 10.31 8.79
C ARG A 189 -8.96 11.61 9.51
N GLY A 190 -7.91 12.38 9.75
CA GLY A 190 -7.97 13.71 10.32
C GLY A 190 -8.14 14.79 9.28
N GLN A 191 -7.64 15.97 9.62
CA GLN A 191 -7.63 17.15 8.76
C GLN A 191 -6.29 17.30 8.06
N THR A 192 -6.32 17.99 6.92
CA THR A 192 -5.15 18.49 6.20
C THR A 192 -5.25 19.99 6.03
N GLU A 193 -4.12 20.68 6.07
CA GLU A 193 -4.04 22.10 5.74
C GLU A 193 -3.84 22.28 4.23
N ALA A 194 -4.69 23.07 3.59
CA ALA A 194 -4.62 23.37 2.17
C ALA A 194 -4.03 24.77 1.93
N GLU A 195 -3.50 25.04 0.74
CA GLU A 195 -3.02 26.37 0.34
C GLU A 195 -4.16 27.29 -0.11
N ARG A 196 -5.33 27.13 0.48
CA ARG A 196 -6.50 27.99 0.26
C ARG A 196 -7.26 28.15 1.58
N ASP A 197 -7.91 29.27 1.76
CA ASP A 197 -8.68 29.62 2.96
C ASP A 197 -10.19 29.48 2.78
N TYR A 198 -10.61 28.83 1.68
CA TYR A 198 -12.02 28.54 1.37
C TYR A 198 -12.15 27.22 0.61
N TYR A 199 -13.17 26.44 0.96
CA TYR A 199 -13.58 25.24 0.20
C TYR A 199 -15.08 24.98 0.32
N TYR A 200 -15.59 24.14 -0.60
CA TYR A 200 -16.97 23.68 -0.60
C TYR A 200 -17.04 22.16 -0.36
N ASN A 201 -17.83 21.74 0.63
CA ASN A 201 -18.14 20.35 0.91
C ASN A 201 -19.57 20.28 1.53
N ASN A 202 -20.59 20.19 0.64
CA ASN A 202 -22.02 20.31 1.02
C ASN A 202 -22.36 21.61 1.78
N GLY A 203 -21.56 22.63 1.64
CA GLY A 203 -21.62 23.92 2.27
C GLY A 203 -20.31 24.68 2.06
N SER A 204 -20.31 25.98 2.34
CA SER A 204 -19.14 26.84 2.22
C SER A 204 -18.39 26.90 3.54
N TYR A 205 -17.08 26.68 3.50
CA TYR A 205 -16.19 26.73 4.65
C TYR A 205 -15.06 27.72 4.37
N TYR A 206 -14.85 28.66 5.31
CA TYR A 206 -13.83 29.68 5.25
C TYR A 206 -12.69 29.33 6.19
N THR A 207 -11.89 28.35 5.81
CA THR A 207 -10.73 27.84 6.54
C THR A 207 -9.81 27.08 5.60
N ALA A 208 -8.50 27.07 5.92
CA ALA A 208 -7.52 26.23 5.25
C ALA A 208 -7.55 24.76 5.71
N TRP A 209 -8.17 24.47 6.85
CA TRP A 209 -8.27 23.11 7.39
C TRP A 209 -9.41 22.34 6.77
N MET A 210 -9.08 21.26 6.08
CA MET A 210 -10.02 20.40 5.35
C MET A 210 -10.15 19.03 6.01
N ASP A 211 -11.39 18.60 6.30
CA ASP A 211 -11.67 17.25 6.78
C ASP A 211 -11.47 16.24 5.65
N VAL A 212 -10.56 15.29 5.84
CA VAL A 212 -10.36 14.19 4.90
C VAL A 212 -11.35 13.06 5.22
N PRO A 213 -12.20 12.63 4.28
CA PRO A 213 -13.20 11.61 4.55
C PRO A 213 -12.59 10.30 5.03
N SER A 214 -13.05 9.81 6.17
CA SER A 214 -12.78 8.46 6.65
C SER A 214 -13.35 7.41 5.68
N ALA A 215 -12.82 6.19 5.70
CA ALA A 215 -13.20 5.19 4.72
C ALA A 215 -13.21 3.76 5.29
N TRP A 216 -14.03 2.91 4.68
CA TRP A 216 -13.89 1.47 4.77
C TRP A 216 -12.96 0.97 3.66
N ASN A 217 -12.03 0.08 4.03
CA ASN A 217 -11.19 -0.65 3.09
C ASN A 217 -11.45 -2.14 3.25
N TYR A 218 -11.73 -2.83 2.16
CA TYR A 218 -11.98 -4.27 2.15
C TYR A 218 -11.13 -4.96 1.10
N ASN A 219 -10.74 -6.19 1.39
CA ASN A 219 -9.92 -7.00 0.51
C ASN A 219 -10.36 -8.46 0.58
N ALA A 220 -10.51 -9.08 -0.59
CA ALA A 220 -10.74 -10.51 -0.74
C ALA A 220 -9.66 -11.11 -1.64
N VAL A 221 -9.08 -12.22 -1.22
CA VAL A 221 -7.97 -12.87 -1.91
C VAL A 221 -8.24 -14.36 -2.04
N ALA A 222 -7.99 -14.90 -3.22
CA ALA A 222 -7.81 -16.32 -3.46
C ALA A 222 -6.36 -16.57 -3.88
N GLY A 223 -5.68 -17.49 -3.23
CA GLY A 223 -4.27 -17.72 -3.48
C GLY A 223 -3.85 -19.18 -3.35
N VAL A 224 -2.64 -19.46 -3.80
CA VAL A 224 -2.03 -20.78 -3.71
C VAL A 224 -0.54 -20.67 -3.44
N TRP A 225 -0.04 -21.54 -2.57
CA TRP A 225 1.37 -21.79 -2.35
C TRP A 225 1.81 -23.01 -3.13
N LEU A 226 2.84 -22.86 -3.96
CA LEU A 226 3.42 -23.86 -4.85
C LEU A 226 4.91 -24.04 -4.53
N LEU A 227 5.54 -25.03 -5.17
CA LEU A 227 6.99 -25.28 -5.09
C LEU A 227 7.50 -25.36 -3.64
N ASN A 228 6.84 -26.17 -2.80
CA ASN A 228 7.16 -26.29 -1.37
C ASN A 228 7.13 -24.94 -0.62
N ASN A 229 6.10 -24.12 -0.88
CA ASN A 229 5.90 -22.76 -0.35
C ASN A 229 6.96 -21.75 -0.80
N SER A 230 7.69 -21.98 -1.90
CA SER A 230 8.59 -20.99 -2.47
C SER A 230 7.90 -20.04 -3.44
N LEU A 231 6.78 -20.40 -4.04
CA LEU A 231 6.00 -19.57 -4.95
C LEU A 231 4.59 -19.34 -4.40
N LYS A 232 4.22 -18.09 -4.23
CA LYS A 232 2.86 -17.67 -3.86
C LYS A 232 2.23 -16.93 -5.03
N LEU A 233 1.04 -17.37 -5.45
CA LEU A 233 0.21 -16.69 -6.44
C LEU A 233 -1.09 -16.27 -5.81
N GLU A 234 -1.54 -15.04 -6.09
CA GLU A 234 -2.79 -14.50 -5.58
C GLU A 234 -3.59 -13.80 -6.68
N ALA A 235 -4.90 -13.96 -6.66
CA ALA A 235 -5.87 -13.06 -7.28
C ALA A 235 -6.58 -12.30 -6.15
N ASN A 236 -6.77 -10.99 -6.33
CA ASN A 236 -7.34 -10.14 -5.29
C ASN A 236 -8.42 -9.20 -5.85
N TYR A 237 -9.34 -8.87 -4.96
CA TYR A 237 -10.31 -7.80 -5.11
C TYR A 237 -10.15 -6.86 -3.92
N LEU A 238 -9.88 -5.59 -4.17
CA LEU A 238 -9.67 -4.57 -3.16
C LEU A 238 -10.63 -3.42 -3.41
N GLY A 239 -11.20 -2.87 -2.34
CA GLY A 239 -12.01 -1.67 -2.44
C GLY A 239 -11.78 -0.71 -1.29
N ILE A 240 -12.00 0.57 -1.60
CA ILE A 240 -12.08 1.67 -0.62
C ILE A 240 -13.42 2.37 -0.81
N LYS A 241 -14.09 2.70 0.30
CA LYS A 241 -15.37 3.38 0.30
C LYS A 241 -15.38 4.48 1.34
N SER A 242 -15.26 5.73 0.91
CA SER A 242 -15.37 6.89 1.82
C SER A 242 -16.75 6.96 2.47
N THR A 243 -16.77 7.34 3.74
CA THR A 243 -18.00 7.45 4.55
C THR A 243 -18.70 8.80 4.38
N SER A 244 -17.99 9.83 3.92
CA SER A 244 -18.46 11.21 3.73
C SER A 244 -17.76 11.87 2.55
N GLY A 245 -17.94 13.16 2.38
CA GLY A 245 -17.33 13.97 1.36
C GLY A 245 -18.28 14.34 0.22
N ASP A 246 -17.89 15.32 -0.58
CA ASP A 246 -18.61 15.80 -1.76
C ASP A 246 -17.98 15.25 -3.06
N ASP A 247 -18.69 15.41 -4.16
CA ASP A 247 -18.18 15.02 -5.48
C ASP A 247 -17.34 16.13 -6.11
N ILE A 248 -16.41 15.73 -6.97
CA ILE A 248 -15.78 16.64 -7.93
C ILE A 248 -16.88 17.14 -8.87
N ARG A 249 -16.87 18.44 -9.17
CA ARG A 249 -17.83 19.12 -10.04
C ARG A 249 -17.10 19.98 -11.06
N PRO A 250 -17.71 20.29 -12.22
CA PRO A 250 -17.08 21.08 -13.26
C PRO A 250 -16.60 22.48 -12.80
N TYR A 251 -17.22 23.03 -11.78
CA TYR A 251 -16.92 24.35 -11.24
C TYR A 251 -16.14 24.32 -9.91
N ASN A 252 -15.75 23.14 -9.43
CA ASN A 252 -15.05 22.99 -8.17
C ASN A 252 -13.90 21.98 -8.34
N ALA A 253 -12.66 22.46 -8.20
CA ALA A 253 -11.47 21.62 -8.33
C ALA A 253 -11.50 20.43 -7.36
N ALA A 254 -10.88 19.32 -7.77
CA ALA A 254 -10.67 18.17 -6.89
C ALA A 254 -9.90 18.58 -5.63
N GLN A 255 -10.34 18.10 -4.48
CA GLN A 255 -9.80 18.47 -3.16
C GLN A 255 -9.80 17.28 -2.20
N PRO A 256 -9.03 17.35 -1.08
CA PRO A 256 -8.94 16.25 -0.10
C PRO A 256 -10.26 15.84 0.53
N THR A 257 -11.25 16.75 0.60
CA THR A 257 -12.59 16.50 1.16
C THR A 257 -13.50 15.68 0.23
N ASN A 258 -13.07 15.40 -1.01
CA ASN A 258 -13.89 14.63 -1.93
C ASN A 258 -14.08 13.19 -1.48
N LYS A 259 -15.29 12.67 -1.75
CA LYS A 259 -15.66 11.29 -1.51
C LYS A 259 -14.98 10.36 -2.50
N VAL A 260 -13.79 9.85 -2.15
CA VAL A 260 -13.04 8.92 -2.99
C VAL A 260 -13.45 7.48 -2.67
N SER A 261 -13.93 6.76 -3.69
CA SER A 261 -14.21 5.34 -3.59
C SER A 261 -13.76 4.63 -4.86
N PHE A 262 -13.29 3.40 -4.73
CA PHE A 262 -12.95 2.58 -5.89
C PHE A 262 -12.94 1.09 -5.56
N ASP A 263 -13.06 0.29 -6.61
CA ASP A 263 -12.89 -1.15 -6.61
C ASP A 263 -11.81 -1.53 -7.62
N GLN A 264 -10.88 -2.39 -7.21
CA GLN A 264 -9.78 -2.89 -8.03
C GLN A 264 -9.76 -4.41 -8.04
N VAL A 265 -9.35 -4.97 -9.18
CA VAL A 265 -8.96 -6.38 -9.32
C VAL A 265 -7.47 -6.45 -9.59
N GLY A 266 -6.83 -7.50 -9.10
CA GLY A 266 -5.40 -7.65 -9.29
C GLY A 266 -4.93 -9.09 -9.18
N ILE A 267 -3.70 -9.30 -9.63
CA ILE A 267 -2.95 -10.56 -9.50
C ILE A 267 -1.58 -10.25 -8.93
N SER A 268 -1.03 -11.18 -8.17
CA SER A 268 0.34 -11.06 -7.67
C SER A 268 1.06 -12.40 -7.64
N ALA A 269 2.38 -12.32 -7.77
CA ALA A 269 3.29 -13.44 -7.61
C ALA A 269 4.42 -13.05 -6.65
N GLN A 270 4.76 -13.94 -5.73
CA GLN A 270 5.93 -13.81 -4.86
C GLN A 270 6.74 -15.08 -4.93
N TYR A 271 8.03 -14.96 -5.20
CA TYR A 271 8.94 -16.08 -5.27
C TYR A 271 10.08 -15.91 -4.26
N TYR A 272 10.34 -16.95 -3.49
CA TYR A 272 11.38 -16.99 -2.46
C TYR A 272 12.47 -17.96 -2.87
N LEU A 273 13.71 -17.48 -2.90
CA LEU A 273 14.85 -18.27 -3.31
C LEU A 273 15.21 -19.32 -2.24
N ASN A 274 15.40 -20.55 -2.68
CA ASN A 274 15.93 -21.60 -1.80
C ASN A 274 17.41 -21.38 -1.47
N LYS A 275 18.17 -20.76 -2.40
CA LYS A 275 19.57 -20.36 -2.24
C LYS A 275 19.85 -19.11 -3.10
N PRO A 276 20.43 -18.01 -2.55
CA PRO A 276 20.63 -17.80 -1.13
C PRO A 276 19.29 -17.63 -0.39
N GLN A 277 19.24 -18.14 0.83
CA GLN A 277 18.02 -18.04 1.67
C GLN A 277 17.77 -16.60 2.09
N GLY A 278 16.50 -16.29 2.38
CA GLY A 278 16.10 -14.96 2.83
C GLY A 278 15.76 -13.99 1.70
N ILE A 279 16.17 -14.25 0.46
CA ILE A 279 15.87 -13.37 -0.67
C ILE A 279 14.56 -13.81 -1.33
N GLY A 280 13.72 -12.83 -1.62
CA GLY A 280 12.49 -13.01 -2.40
C GLY A 280 12.31 -11.90 -3.42
N ALA A 281 11.50 -12.17 -4.42
CA ALA A 281 11.03 -11.21 -5.39
C ALA A 281 9.51 -11.24 -5.48
N LEU A 282 8.90 -10.10 -5.72
CA LEU A 282 7.46 -9.99 -5.91
C LEU A 282 7.13 -9.16 -7.14
N SER A 283 6.01 -9.47 -7.75
CA SER A 283 5.40 -8.62 -8.77
C SER A 283 3.89 -8.66 -8.64
N TYR A 284 3.23 -7.58 -9.03
CA TYR A 284 1.78 -7.50 -9.07
C TYR A 284 1.30 -6.57 -10.17
N PHE A 285 0.08 -6.81 -10.60
CA PHE A 285 -0.68 -5.93 -11.47
C PHE A 285 -2.08 -5.74 -10.89
N SER A 286 -2.62 -4.53 -10.95
CA SER A 286 -4.01 -4.26 -10.60
C SER A 286 -4.63 -3.23 -11.54
N HIS A 287 -5.96 -3.27 -11.65
CA HIS A 287 -6.74 -2.35 -12.46
C HIS A 287 -8.00 -1.92 -11.71
N THR A 288 -8.29 -0.62 -11.75
CA THR A 288 -9.50 -0.04 -11.16
C THR A 288 -10.68 -0.27 -12.10
N ILE A 289 -11.66 -1.05 -11.64
CA ILE A 289 -12.83 -1.43 -12.45
C ILE A 289 -14.05 -0.55 -12.18
N ASN A 290 -14.10 0.12 -11.03
CA ASN A 290 -15.16 1.01 -10.63
C ASN A 290 -14.60 2.12 -9.75
N GLY A 291 -15.17 3.34 -9.81
CA GLY A 291 -14.65 4.46 -9.05
C GLY A 291 -15.65 5.57 -8.82
N ARG A 292 -15.30 6.45 -7.88
CA ARG A 292 -15.95 7.75 -7.61
C ARG A 292 -14.87 8.74 -7.22
N ASN A 293 -14.79 9.86 -7.91
CA ASN A 293 -13.79 10.93 -7.70
C ASN A 293 -12.34 10.42 -7.72
N THR A 294 -12.02 9.52 -8.64
CA THR A 294 -10.71 8.89 -8.73
C THR A 294 -10.37 8.52 -10.18
N GLY A 295 -9.08 8.32 -10.47
CA GLY A 295 -8.62 7.82 -11.76
C GLY A 295 -8.95 6.34 -11.95
N LYS A 296 -9.23 5.94 -13.20
CA LYS A 296 -9.34 4.54 -13.63
C LYS A 296 -7.95 3.99 -13.89
N ALA A 297 -7.23 3.77 -12.80
CA ALA A 297 -5.81 3.48 -12.86
C ALA A 297 -5.51 2.01 -13.14
N SER A 298 -4.49 1.79 -13.96
CA SER A 298 -3.73 0.55 -14.01
C SER A 298 -2.44 0.72 -13.23
N MET A 299 -1.97 -0.34 -12.59
CA MET A 299 -0.83 -0.32 -11.69
C MET A 299 -0.01 -1.60 -11.84
N PHE A 300 1.29 -1.45 -11.92
CA PHE A 300 2.25 -2.55 -11.94
C PHE A 300 3.32 -2.30 -10.88
N GLY A 301 3.64 -3.33 -10.11
CA GLY A 301 4.69 -3.26 -9.10
C GLY A 301 5.64 -4.43 -9.15
N VAL A 302 6.90 -4.17 -8.79
CA VAL A 302 7.96 -5.16 -8.59
C VAL A 302 8.71 -4.85 -7.30
N GLY A 303 9.20 -5.86 -6.62
CA GLY A 303 9.94 -5.65 -5.39
C GLY A 303 10.90 -6.78 -5.08
N LEU A 304 11.85 -6.45 -4.24
CA LEU A 304 12.79 -7.40 -3.63
C LEU A 304 12.57 -7.42 -2.12
N THR A 305 12.75 -8.59 -1.54
CA THR A 305 12.63 -8.80 -0.10
C THR A 305 13.86 -9.51 0.43
N TYR A 306 14.24 -9.16 1.65
CA TYR A 306 15.34 -9.82 2.35
C TYR A 306 14.95 -10.08 3.81
N GLN A 307 14.89 -11.35 4.18
CA GLN A 307 14.61 -11.79 5.53
C GLN A 307 15.91 -12.13 6.25
N PHE A 308 16.02 -11.70 7.50
CA PHE A 308 17.19 -11.92 8.36
C PHE A 308 16.77 -12.00 9.83
N LYS A 309 17.69 -12.50 10.68
CA LYS A 309 17.52 -12.50 12.13
C LYS A 309 18.26 -11.32 12.73
N ILE A 310 17.63 -10.67 13.74
CA ILE A 310 18.20 -9.60 14.57
C ILE A 310 18.77 -10.18 15.85
#